data_734aaf1102b4346093ec7dfe35475321
#
_entry.id   734aaf1102b4346093ec7dfe35475321
#
_cell.length_a   1.000
_cell.length_b   1.000
_cell.length_c   1.000
_cell.angle_alpha   90.00
_cell.angle_beta   90.00
_cell.angle_gamma   90.00
#
_symmetry.space_group_name_H-M   'P 1'
#
loop_
_entity.id
_entity.type
_entity.pdbx_description
1 polymer ?
#
loop_
_entity_poly.entity_id
_entity_poly.type
_entity_poly.pdbx_seq_one_letter_code
_entity_poly.pdbx_strand_id
1 'polypeptide(L)'
;SACLVGSEMCIRDSNKATHCADMIAQYYNRYAEHKGTQFVFSDLGTYKPDQWNPYSEIKRKLVEDHGIPEDQIRFIQEAKTEKKRKAMIEAMNEGRIRVLFGSTEMLGTGVNAQKRCVAIHHLDAPWRPSDLQQRDGRGIRKGNEVAKLYADNKVDVIIYAVEKSLDSYKFNLLHNKQLFITQLKQNNMGCRTIDEGGMDEKGGIPFSEYVAVLSGNTDLLDKARLEKRIAG
;
A
#
# COMPACT_ATOMS: atom_id res chain seq x y z
N SER A 1 -9.96 1.09 -14.61
CA SER A 1 -8.58 1.59 -14.73
C SER A 1 -8.16 2.11 -13.38
N ALA A 2 -7.12 1.52 -12.78
CA ALA A 2 -6.53 2.04 -11.57
C ALA A 2 -5.63 3.22 -11.96
N CYS A 3 -5.86 4.38 -11.37
CA CYS A 3 -4.96 5.51 -11.50
C CYS A 3 -3.97 5.45 -10.33
N LEU A 4 -2.69 5.26 -10.61
CA LEU A 4 -1.62 5.42 -9.63
C LEU A 4 -1.41 6.92 -9.42
N VAL A 5 -1.90 7.44 -8.32
CA VAL A 5 -1.52 8.79 -7.86
C VAL A 5 -0.31 8.61 -6.97
N GLY A 6 0.87 8.60 -7.57
CA GLY A 6 2.13 8.69 -6.83
C GLY A 6 2.36 10.14 -6.42
N SER A 7 1.98 10.53 -5.23
CA SER A 7 2.57 11.72 -4.62
C SER A 7 3.84 11.31 -3.89
N GLU A 8 4.98 11.46 -4.55
CA GLU A 8 6.28 11.38 -3.89
C GLU A 8 6.44 12.60 -2.99
N MET A 9 6.24 12.42 -1.70
CA MET A 9 6.56 13.42 -0.70
C MET A 9 7.56 12.85 0.29
N CYS A 10 8.72 13.50 0.39
CA CYS A 10 9.81 13.17 1.31
C CYS A 10 9.32 13.25 2.76
N ILE A 11 9.17 12.10 3.42
CA ILE A 11 8.61 12.05 4.76
C ILE A 11 9.57 11.32 5.70
N ARG A 12 9.98 11.99 6.78
CA ARG A 12 10.64 11.36 7.93
C ARG A 12 9.62 10.50 8.68
N ASP A 13 10.06 9.40 9.32
CA ASP A 13 9.20 8.36 9.93
C ASP A 13 8.04 8.89 10.81
N SER A 14 8.24 9.97 11.54
CA SER A 14 7.19 10.63 12.33
C SER A 14 6.07 11.25 11.49
N ASN A 15 6.31 11.51 10.21
CA ASN A 15 5.36 12.14 9.30
C ASN A 15 4.52 11.13 8.51
N LYS A 16 4.97 9.88 8.35
CA LYS A 16 4.26 8.87 7.56
C LYS A 16 2.86 8.60 8.10
N ALA A 17 2.73 8.42 9.42
CA ALA A 17 1.44 8.21 10.06
C ALA A 17 0.54 9.44 9.96
N THR A 18 1.10 10.65 10.14
CA THR A 18 0.36 11.91 10.00
C THR A 18 -0.14 12.09 8.58
N HIS A 19 0.74 11.93 7.61
CA HIS A 19 0.35 12.08 6.20
C HIS A 19 -0.69 11.05 5.77
N CYS A 20 -0.58 9.80 6.24
CA CYS A 20 -1.59 8.79 5.99
C CYS A 20 -2.95 9.18 6.62
N ALA A 21 -2.96 9.68 7.86
CA ALA A 21 -4.17 10.16 8.51
C ALA A 21 -4.81 11.32 7.76
N ASP A 22 -4.01 12.30 7.31
CA ASP A 22 -4.49 13.44 6.52
C ASP A 22 -5.12 12.99 5.20
N MET A 23 -4.46 12.08 4.47
CA MET A 23 -5.00 11.54 3.22
C MET A 23 -6.30 10.75 3.45
N ILE A 24 -6.35 9.89 4.48
CA ILE A 24 -7.57 9.17 4.83
C ILE A 24 -8.71 10.15 5.15
N ALA A 25 -8.43 11.21 5.91
CA ALA A 25 -9.42 12.23 6.25
C ALA A 25 -9.91 13.00 5.02
N GLN A 26 -9.04 13.30 4.05
CA GLN A 26 -9.44 13.92 2.78
C GLN A 26 -10.42 13.05 2.00
N TYR A 27 -10.15 11.74 1.85
CA TYR A 27 -11.08 10.82 1.18
C TYR A 27 -12.36 10.61 1.99
N TYR A 28 -12.25 10.53 3.33
CA TYR A 28 -13.40 10.44 4.21
C TYR A 28 -14.37 11.59 4.00
N ASN A 29 -13.87 12.83 3.96
CA ASN A 29 -14.66 14.03 3.76
C ASN A 29 -15.18 14.15 2.33
N ARG A 30 -14.32 13.88 1.33
CA ARG A 30 -14.71 13.96 -0.09
C ARG A 30 -15.89 13.05 -0.42
N TYR A 31 -15.93 11.85 0.16
CA TYR A 31 -16.98 10.87 -0.08
C TYR A 31 -17.91 10.68 1.12
N ALA A 32 -18.08 11.72 1.96
CA ALA A 32 -18.90 11.64 3.17
C ALA A 32 -20.37 11.35 2.85
N GLU A 33 -20.94 12.03 1.88
CA GLU A 33 -22.34 11.89 1.44
C GLU A 33 -22.63 10.47 0.95
N HIS A 34 -21.68 9.83 0.28
CA HIS A 34 -21.81 8.50 -0.30
C HIS A 34 -21.24 7.39 0.58
N LYS A 35 -20.78 7.73 1.78
CA LYS A 35 -20.17 6.79 2.73
C LYS A 35 -19.06 5.95 2.07
N GLY A 36 -18.17 6.59 1.30
CA GLY A 36 -17.04 5.93 0.67
C GLY A 36 -16.11 5.31 1.71
N THR A 37 -15.61 4.12 1.45
CA THR A 37 -14.77 3.36 2.38
C THR A 37 -13.33 3.24 1.89
N GLN A 38 -12.42 2.96 2.80
CA GLN A 38 -11.00 2.90 2.53
C GLN A 38 -10.36 1.68 3.19
N PHE A 39 -9.41 1.05 2.50
CA PHE A 39 -8.55 0.03 3.07
C PHE A 39 -7.18 0.61 3.41
N VAL A 40 -6.60 0.19 4.53
CA VAL A 40 -5.25 0.53 4.94
C VAL A 40 -4.47 -0.76 5.19
N PHE A 41 -3.45 -1.01 4.39
CA PHE A 41 -2.63 -2.21 4.45
C PHE A 41 -1.26 -1.95 5.05
N SER A 42 -0.88 -2.78 6.01
CA SER A 42 0.50 -2.94 6.46
C SER A 42 0.72 -4.35 6.99
N ASP A 43 1.84 -4.96 6.62
CA ASP A 43 2.30 -6.24 7.14
C ASP A 43 3.32 -6.04 8.28
N LEU A 44 3.92 -4.85 8.35
CA LEU A 44 4.84 -4.46 9.41
C LEU A 44 4.08 -3.71 10.51
N GLY A 45 4.31 -4.12 11.77
CA GLY A 45 3.69 -3.44 12.91
C GLY A 45 2.18 -3.62 13.01
N THR A 46 1.71 -4.86 12.80
CA THR A 46 0.30 -5.22 12.97
C THR A 46 -0.23 -4.84 14.35
N TYR A 47 -1.52 -4.52 14.40
CA TYR A 47 -2.19 -4.09 15.64
C TYR A 47 -1.93 -5.04 16.81
N LYS A 48 -1.36 -4.48 17.88
CA LYS A 48 -1.20 -5.11 19.20
C LYS A 48 -1.80 -4.19 20.23
N PRO A 49 -2.78 -4.64 21.05
CA PRO A 49 -3.54 -3.78 21.95
C PRO A 49 -2.69 -2.96 22.93
N ASP A 50 -1.59 -3.54 23.39
CA ASP A 50 -0.78 -2.97 24.48
C ASP A 50 0.58 -2.43 24.02
N GLN A 51 0.79 -2.28 22.72
CA GLN A 51 2.05 -1.77 22.17
C GLN A 51 1.80 -0.69 21.15
N TRP A 52 2.66 0.34 21.16
CA TRP A 52 2.65 1.32 20.08
C TRP A 52 2.84 0.64 18.72
N ASN A 53 1.99 0.98 17.79
CA ASN A 53 2.08 0.54 16.40
C ASN A 53 1.55 1.63 15.47
N PRO A 54 1.96 1.64 14.19
CA PRO A 54 1.53 2.65 13.23
C PRO A 54 0.00 2.74 13.07
N TYR A 55 -0.71 1.63 13.17
CA TYR A 55 -2.17 1.62 13.06
C TYR A 55 -2.85 2.39 14.18
N SER A 56 -2.41 2.15 15.43
CA SER A 56 -2.95 2.84 16.60
C SER A 56 -2.69 4.34 16.53
N GLU A 57 -1.51 4.75 16.06
CA GLU A 57 -1.16 6.15 15.91
C GLU A 57 -2.00 6.83 14.80
N ILE A 58 -2.20 6.17 13.66
CA ILE A 58 -3.06 6.70 12.59
C ILE A 58 -4.51 6.79 13.10
N LYS A 59 -5.02 5.76 13.76
CA LYS A 59 -6.37 5.78 14.35
C LYS A 59 -6.53 6.93 15.33
N ARG A 60 -5.57 7.12 16.24
CA ARG A 60 -5.59 8.22 17.21
C ARG A 60 -5.70 9.57 16.50
N LYS A 61 -4.87 9.81 15.48
CA LYS A 61 -4.90 11.05 14.69
C LYS A 61 -6.23 11.24 13.95
N LEU A 62 -6.78 10.19 13.37
CA LEU A 62 -8.08 10.27 12.70
C LEU A 62 -9.20 10.69 13.65
N VAL A 63 -9.17 10.20 14.90
CA VAL A 63 -10.16 10.52 15.92
C VAL A 63 -9.91 11.90 16.52
N GLU A 64 -8.69 12.17 17.00
CA GLU A 64 -8.36 13.37 17.76
C GLU A 64 -8.18 14.60 16.87
N ASP A 65 -7.44 14.46 15.75
CA ASP A 65 -7.09 15.59 14.89
C ASP A 65 -8.15 15.85 13.81
N HIS A 66 -8.82 14.79 13.32
CA HIS A 66 -9.80 14.89 12.22
C HIS A 66 -11.25 14.65 12.64
N GLY A 67 -11.52 14.29 13.90
CA GLY A 67 -12.87 14.13 14.43
C GLY A 67 -13.67 12.99 13.81
N ILE A 68 -13.02 11.98 13.21
CA ILE A 68 -13.69 10.82 12.64
C ILE A 68 -14.15 9.91 13.77
N PRO A 69 -15.45 9.50 13.80
CA PRO A 69 -15.96 8.64 14.85
C PRO A 69 -15.17 7.32 14.97
N GLU A 70 -14.80 6.95 16.18
CA GLU A 70 -13.97 5.79 16.44
C GLU A 70 -14.59 4.47 15.96
N ASP A 71 -15.88 4.34 16.04
CA ASP A 71 -16.66 3.17 15.60
C ASP A 71 -16.61 2.95 14.08
N GLN A 72 -16.27 3.99 13.31
CA GLN A 72 -16.10 3.93 11.86
C GLN A 72 -14.70 3.51 11.43
N ILE A 73 -13.76 3.38 12.38
CA ILE A 73 -12.37 3.00 12.16
C ILE A 73 -12.11 1.67 12.87
N ARG A 74 -11.84 0.60 12.11
CA ARG A 74 -11.70 -0.73 12.69
C ARG A 74 -10.43 -1.43 12.21
N PHE A 75 -9.95 -2.35 13.04
CA PHE A 75 -8.86 -3.27 12.69
C PHE A 75 -9.44 -4.66 12.46
N ILE A 76 -9.09 -5.31 11.35
CA ILE A 76 -9.58 -6.67 11.04
C ILE A 76 -9.20 -7.67 12.13
N GLN A 77 -8.10 -7.43 12.86
CA GLN A 77 -7.63 -8.23 13.98
C GLN A 77 -8.61 -8.26 15.17
N GLU A 78 -9.49 -7.27 15.29
CA GLU A 78 -10.54 -7.25 16.31
C GLU A 78 -11.59 -8.34 16.09
N ALA A 79 -11.72 -8.79 14.85
CA ALA A 79 -12.68 -9.84 14.46
C ALA A 79 -12.06 -11.24 14.64
N LYS A 80 -11.98 -11.71 15.89
CA LYS A 80 -11.38 -12.99 16.26
C LYS A 80 -12.15 -14.23 15.75
N THR A 81 -13.41 -14.07 15.34
CA THR A 81 -14.26 -15.15 14.84
C THR A 81 -14.71 -14.85 13.42
N GLU A 82 -14.99 -15.88 12.64
CA GLU A 82 -15.50 -15.73 11.28
C GLU A 82 -16.83 -14.96 11.23
N LYS A 83 -17.70 -15.19 12.20
CA LYS A 83 -18.96 -14.45 12.35
C LYS A 83 -18.73 -12.95 12.53
N LYS A 84 -17.78 -12.55 13.39
CA LYS A 84 -17.42 -11.15 13.61
C LYS A 84 -16.76 -10.55 12.36
N ARG A 85 -15.94 -11.34 11.65
CA ARG A 85 -15.33 -10.90 10.39
C ARG A 85 -16.37 -10.64 9.31
N LYS A 86 -17.35 -11.53 9.13
CA LYS A 86 -18.46 -11.31 8.20
C LYS A 86 -19.27 -10.07 8.54
N ALA A 87 -19.60 -9.86 9.82
CA ALA A 87 -20.30 -8.67 10.28
C ALA A 87 -19.52 -7.37 10.03
N MET A 88 -18.20 -7.40 10.20
CA MET A 88 -17.33 -6.25 9.91
C MET A 88 -17.29 -5.92 8.41
N ILE A 89 -17.20 -6.95 7.55
CA ILE A 89 -17.24 -6.81 6.09
C ILE A 89 -18.59 -6.22 5.65
N GLU A 90 -19.68 -6.70 6.22
CA GLU A 90 -21.03 -6.20 5.92
C GLU A 90 -21.16 -4.74 6.34
N ALA A 91 -20.71 -4.39 7.56
CA ALA A 91 -20.69 -3.03 8.07
C ALA A 91 -19.88 -2.07 7.16
N MET A 92 -18.78 -2.56 6.56
CA MET A 92 -18.00 -1.79 5.59
C MET A 92 -18.77 -1.62 4.26
N ASN A 93 -19.41 -2.67 3.76
CA ASN A 93 -20.24 -2.59 2.55
C ASN A 93 -21.47 -1.67 2.70
N GLU A 94 -21.96 -1.52 3.91
CA GLU A 94 -23.06 -0.58 4.26
C GLU A 94 -22.56 0.85 4.53
N GLY A 95 -21.24 1.03 4.68
CA GLY A 95 -20.62 2.31 5.00
C GLY A 95 -20.77 2.71 6.48
N ARG A 96 -21.04 1.76 7.38
CA ARG A 96 -20.96 1.97 8.83
C ARG A 96 -19.52 1.99 9.32
N ILE A 97 -18.68 1.17 8.72
CA ILE A 97 -17.21 1.25 8.86
C ILE A 97 -16.69 1.95 7.61
N ARG A 98 -15.91 3.02 7.80
CA ARG A 98 -15.38 3.83 6.72
C ARG A 98 -13.90 3.56 6.46
N VAL A 99 -13.15 3.12 7.46
CA VAL A 99 -11.71 2.81 7.38
C VAL A 99 -11.44 1.45 8.00
N LEU A 100 -10.88 0.53 7.22
CA LEU A 100 -10.53 -0.81 7.66
C LEU A 100 -9.03 -1.06 7.50
N PHE A 101 -8.35 -1.30 8.62
CA PHE A 101 -6.94 -1.65 8.68
C PHE A 101 -6.74 -3.17 8.68
N GLY A 102 -5.71 -3.65 8.00
CA GLY A 102 -5.34 -5.05 8.06
C GLY A 102 -4.06 -5.39 7.32
N SER A 103 -3.57 -6.60 7.56
CA SER A 103 -2.44 -7.17 6.82
C SER A 103 -2.91 -7.83 5.52
N THR A 104 -1.94 -8.11 4.62
CA THR A 104 -2.19 -8.87 3.39
C THR A 104 -2.85 -10.21 3.69
N GLU A 105 -2.35 -10.92 4.71
CA GLU A 105 -2.86 -12.24 5.09
C GLU A 105 -4.31 -12.15 5.62
N MET A 106 -4.59 -11.22 6.54
CA MET A 106 -5.88 -11.15 7.22
C MET A 106 -7.00 -10.60 6.35
N LEU A 107 -6.70 -9.69 5.44
CA LEU A 107 -7.64 -9.18 4.44
C LEU A 107 -7.56 -9.99 3.14
N GLY A 108 -6.60 -10.93 3.05
CA GLY A 108 -6.22 -11.61 1.81
C GLY A 108 -7.21 -12.65 1.30
N THR A 109 -7.98 -13.33 2.13
CA THR A 109 -8.90 -14.38 1.72
C THR A 109 -10.33 -14.11 2.15
N GLY A 110 -11.27 -14.21 1.18
CA GLY A 110 -12.71 -14.19 1.48
C GLY A 110 -13.32 -12.82 1.82
N VAL A 111 -12.53 -11.74 1.82
CA VAL A 111 -13.03 -10.40 2.13
C VAL A 111 -13.62 -9.74 0.88
N ASN A 112 -14.93 -9.56 0.85
CA ASN A 112 -15.66 -8.87 -0.21
C ASN A 112 -16.29 -7.58 0.33
N ALA A 113 -15.44 -6.58 0.64
CA ALA A 113 -15.84 -5.31 1.22
C ALA A 113 -15.64 -4.12 0.26
N GLN A 114 -15.73 -4.38 -1.06
CA GLN A 114 -15.41 -3.40 -2.10
C GLN A 114 -16.55 -2.46 -2.50
N LYS A 115 -17.79 -2.70 -2.05
CA LYS A 115 -18.96 -2.00 -2.61
C LYS A 115 -18.89 -0.47 -2.56
N ARG A 116 -18.15 0.07 -1.59
CA ARG A 116 -17.98 1.51 -1.37
C ARG A 116 -16.53 1.97 -1.37
N CYS A 117 -15.59 1.11 -1.75
CA CYS A 117 -14.17 1.42 -1.69
C CYS A 117 -13.79 2.53 -2.68
N VAL A 118 -13.20 3.61 -2.17
CA VAL A 118 -12.73 4.76 -2.95
C VAL A 118 -11.22 4.93 -2.91
N ALA A 119 -10.56 4.39 -1.88
CA ALA A 119 -9.11 4.44 -1.77
C ALA A 119 -8.52 3.22 -1.07
N ILE A 120 -7.29 2.88 -1.44
CA ILE A 120 -6.46 1.84 -0.83
C ILE A 120 -5.13 2.49 -0.45
N HIS A 121 -4.73 2.34 0.81
CA HIS A 121 -3.52 2.90 1.35
C HIS A 121 -2.53 1.78 1.66
N HIS A 122 -1.32 1.84 1.08
CA HIS A 122 -0.23 0.93 1.37
C HIS A 122 0.81 1.61 2.25
N LEU A 123 0.81 1.29 3.56
CA LEU A 123 1.79 1.81 4.52
C LEU A 123 3.16 1.16 4.36
N ASP A 124 3.21 -0.04 3.80
CA ASP A 124 4.43 -0.77 3.48
C ASP A 124 4.31 -1.50 2.15
N ALA A 125 5.46 -1.85 1.58
CA ALA A 125 5.56 -2.67 0.39
C ALA A 125 5.64 -4.15 0.77
N PRO A 126 4.79 -5.04 0.22
CA PRO A 126 5.00 -6.47 0.32
C PRO A 126 6.23 -6.90 -0.50
N TRP A 127 6.71 -8.14 -0.28
CA TRP A 127 7.87 -8.66 -1.02
C TRP A 127 7.52 -9.21 -2.41
N ARG A 128 6.26 -9.51 -2.66
CA ARG A 128 5.80 -10.14 -3.91
C ARG A 128 4.79 -9.24 -4.64
N PRO A 129 4.92 -9.10 -5.96
CA PRO A 129 3.91 -8.40 -6.77
C PRO A 129 2.50 -8.98 -6.63
N SER A 130 2.40 -10.32 -6.45
CA SER A 130 1.12 -11.00 -6.21
C SER A 130 0.42 -10.51 -4.96
N ASP A 131 1.18 -10.21 -3.90
CA ASP A 131 0.61 -9.75 -2.63
C ASP A 131 0.07 -8.31 -2.79
N LEU A 132 0.78 -7.46 -3.54
CA LEU A 132 0.31 -6.12 -3.87
C LEU A 132 -0.98 -6.18 -4.71
N GLN A 133 -1.00 -7.02 -5.76
CA GLN A 133 -2.19 -7.26 -6.57
C GLN A 133 -3.35 -7.83 -5.73
N GLN A 134 -3.06 -8.67 -4.75
CA GLN A 134 -4.05 -9.20 -3.83
C GLN A 134 -4.64 -8.12 -2.94
N ARG A 135 -3.83 -7.20 -2.40
CA ARG A 135 -4.30 -6.04 -1.65
C ARG A 135 -5.21 -5.16 -2.52
N ASP A 136 -4.75 -4.77 -3.70
CA ASP A 136 -5.50 -3.93 -4.63
C ASP A 136 -6.81 -4.60 -5.07
N GLY A 137 -6.77 -5.90 -5.31
CA GLY A 137 -7.93 -6.70 -5.67
C GLY A 137 -9.02 -6.76 -4.60
N ARG A 138 -8.80 -6.21 -3.39
CA ARG A 138 -9.86 -6.09 -2.37
C ARG A 138 -10.78 -4.91 -2.61
N GLY A 139 -10.24 -3.80 -3.07
CA GLY A 139 -11.03 -2.60 -3.39
C GLY A 139 -11.36 -2.48 -4.86
N ILE A 140 -10.45 -2.94 -5.75
CA ILE A 140 -10.60 -2.85 -7.20
C ILE A 140 -11.30 -4.12 -7.71
N ARG A 141 -12.60 -4.20 -7.49
CA ARG A 141 -13.45 -5.33 -7.91
C ARG A 141 -14.75 -4.86 -8.53
N LYS A 142 -15.35 -5.76 -9.34
CA LYS A 142 -16.74 -5.57 -9.81
C LYS A 142 -17.69 -5.42 -8.62
N GLY A 143 -18.72 -4.59 -8.76
CA GLY A 143 -19.72 -4.36 -7.73
C GLY A 143 -19.37 -3.22 -6.77
N ASN A 144 -18.40 -2.39 -7.08
CA ASN A 144 -18.12 -1.15 -6.38
C ASN A 144 -19.06 -0.05 -6.90
N GLU A 145 -20.15 0.18 -6.17
CA GLU A 145 -21.21 1.11 -6.57
C GLU A 145 -20.78 2.57 -6.42
N VAL A 146 -20.08 2.88 -5.31
CA VAL A 146 -19.64 4.25 -5.04
C VAL A 146 -18.57 4.70 -6.03
N ALA A 147 -17.58 3.85 -6.31
CA ALA A 147 -16.58 4.17 -7.32
C ALA A 147 -17.19 4.35 -8.70
N LYS A 148 -18.15 3.49 -9.06
CA LYS A 148 -18.82 3.56 -10.37
C LYS A 148 -19.61 4.85 -10.57
N LEU A 149 -20.33 5.30 -9.54
CA LEU A 149 -21.25 6.43 -9.65
C LEU A 149 -20.60 7.78 -9.33
N TYR A 150 -19.61 7.81 -8.43
CA TYR A 150 -19.12 9.05 -7.83
C TYR A 150 -17.60 9.25 -7.89
N ALA A 151 -16.85 8.27 -8.44
CA ALA A 151 -15.39 8.33 -8.55
C ALA A 151 -14.89 7.89 -9.94
N ASP A 152 -15.62 8.19 -11.01
CA ASP A 152 -15.27 7.85 -12.41
C ASP A 152 -14.91 6.37 -12.62
N ASN A 153 -15.53 5.49 -11.84
CA ASN A 153 -15.25 4.06 -11.80
C ASN A 153 -13.78 3.74 -11.47
N LYS A 154 -13.18 4.54 -10.60
CA LYS A 154 -11.78 4.40 -10.16
C LYS A 154 -11.71 4.22 -8.66
N VAL A 155 -10.68 3.52 -8.22
CA VAL A 155 -10.25 3.44 -6.82
C VAL A 155 -8.81 3.93 -6.79
N ASP A 156 -8.54 4.92 -5.97
CA ASP A 156 -7.22 5.48 -5.84
C ASP A 156 -6.33 4.56 -4.98
N VAL A 157 -5.11 4.32 -5.44
CA VAL A 157 -4.11 3.54 -4.70
C VAL A 157 -3.00 4.48 -4.27
N ILE A 158 -2.86 4.64 -2.96
CA ILE A 158 -1.89 5.54 -2.33
C ILE A 158 -0.78 4.72 -1.67
N ILE A 159 0.45 5.00 -2.03
CA ILE A 159 1.63 4.32 -1.54
C ILE A 159 2.43 5.28 -0.68
N TYR A 160 2.71 4.90 0.56
CA TYR A 160 3.51 5.68 1.50
C TYR A 160 4.92 5.08 1.59
N ALA A 161 5.87 5.73 0.96
CA ALA A 161 7.27 5.36 1.03
C ALA A 161 8.09 6.51 1.61
N VAL A 162 9.00 6.18 2.51
CA VAL A 162 10.00 7.13 2.98
C VAL A 162 11.14 7.13 1.99
N GLU A 163 11.53 8.30 1.50
CA GLU A 163 12.64 8.44 0.56
C GLU A 163 13.93 7.84 1.17
N LYS A 164 14.72 7.16 0.36
CA LYS A 164 15.97 6.47 0.78
C LYS A 164 15.78 5.42 1.88
N SER A 165 14.58 4.84 1.98
CA SER A 165 14.25 3.79 2.93
C SER A 165 14.09 2.42 2.26
N LEU A 166 14.00 1.39 3.10
CA LEU A 166 13.69 0.03 2.65
C LEU A 166 12.34 -0.05 1.89
N ASP A 167 11.36 0.76 2.28
CA ASP A 167 10.06 0.81 1.61
C ASP A 167 10.20 1.30 0.16
N SER A 168 10.94 2.38 -0.05
CA SER A 168 11.23 2.92 -1.38
C SER A 168 11.94 1.88 -2.25
N TYR A 169 12.94 1.19 -1.71
CA TYR A 169 13.61 0.09 -2.40
C TYR A 169 12.65 -1.05 -2.77
N LYS A 170 11.81 -1.49 -1.83
CA LYS A 170 10.84 -2.55 -2.07
C LYS A 170 9.84 -2.20 -3.17
N PHE A 171 9.31 -0.97 -3.18
CA PHE A 171 8.38 -0.54 -4.24
C PHE A 171 9.05 -0.51 -5.61
N ASN A 172 10.28 -0.04 -5.70
CA ASN A 172 11.05 -0.07 -6.95
C ASN A 172 11.30 -1.52 -7.42
N LEU A 173 11.64 -2.42 -6.51
CA LEU A 173 11.81 -3.84 -6.81
C LEU A 173 10.51 -4.48 -7.30
N LEU A 174 9.38 -4.19 -6.64
CA LEU A 174 8.07 -4.67 -7.06
C LEU A 174 7.68 -4.16 -8.45
N HIS A 175 7.95 -2.89 -8.73
CA HIS A 175 7.69 -2.30 -10.04
C HIS A 175 8.48 -3.02 -11.14
N ASN A 176 9.77 -3.25 -10.93
CA ASN A 176 10.61 -3.97 -11.89
C ASN A 176 10.16 -5.42 -12.10
N LYS A 177 9.82 -6.13 -11.02
CA LYS A 177 9.26 -7.48 -11.10
C LYS A 177 7.93 -7.50 -11.87
N GLN A 178 7.07 -6.51 -11.65
CA GLN A 178 5.79 -6.41 -12.34
C GLN A 178 5.97 -6.12 -13.83
N LEU A 179 6.90 -5.23 -14.19
CA LEU A 179 7.25 -4.96 -15.59
C LEU A 179 7.72 -6.24 -16.29
N PHE A 180 8.61 -7.00 -15.66
CA PHE A 180 9.10 -8.26 -16.17
C PHE A 180 7.98 -9.28 -16.39
N ILE A 181 7.09 -9.48 -15.41
CA ILE A 181 5.93 -10.38 -15.52
C ILE A 181 5.02 -9.93 -16.68
N THR A 182 4.82 -8.63 -16.85
CA THR A 182 3.99 -8.07 -17.92
C THR A 182 4.62 -8.34 -19.30
N GLN A 183 5.93 -8.14 -19.44
CA GLN A 183 6.66 -8.45 -20.68
C GLN A 183 6.57 -9.92 -21.03
N LEU A 184 6.71 -10.83 -20.05
CA LEU A 184 6.55 -12.27 -20.25
C LEU A 184 5.14 -12.63 -20.75
N LYS A 185 4.10 -12.07 -20.11
CA LYS A 185 2.69 -12.33 -20.49
C LYS A 185 2.32 -11.82 -21.86
N GLN A 186 2.92 -10.71 -22.29
CA GLN A 186 2.66 -10.09 -23.59
C GLN A 186 3.50 -10.70 -24.71
N ASN A 187 4.36 -11.68 -24.41
CA ASN A 187 5.32 -12.29 -25.34
C ASN A 187 6.23 -11.25 -26.07
N ASN A 188 6.40 -10.09 -25.44
CA ASN A 188 7.12 -8.95 -25.99
C ASN A 188 8.54 -8.94 -25.40
N MET A 189 9.28 -10.02 -25.67
CA MET A 189 10.65 -10.18 -25.16
C MET A 189 11.62 -9.49 -26.11
N GLY A 190 11.85 -8.20 -25.87
CA GLY A 190 12.92 -7.44 -26.56
C GLY A 190 14.34 -7.87 -26.17
N CYS A 191 14.50 -8.79 -25.23
CA CYS A 191 15.79 -9.36 -24.80
C CYS A 191 15.76 -10.88 -24.85
N ARG A 192 16.82 -11.45 -25.44
CA ARG A 192 16.98 -12.91 -25.67
C ARG A 192 17.32 -13.74 -24.44
N THR A 193 17.54 -13.14 -23.29
CA THR A 193 17.92 -13.84 -22.05
C THR A 193 17.05 -13.40 -20.90
N ILE A 194 16.20 -14.32 -20.44
CA ILE A 194 15.54 -14.25 -19.14
C ILE A 194 16.52 -14.91 -18.17
N ASP A 195 17.36 -14.13 -17.55
CA ASP A 195 18.25 -14.61 -16.51
C ASP A 195 17.76 -14.04 -15.18
N GLU A 196 17.25 -14.91 -14.29
CA GLU A 196 16.87 -14.49 -12.93
C GLU A 196 18.08 -13.89 -12.18
N GLY A 197 19.29 -14.37 -12.46
CA GLY A 197 20.54 -13.77 -12.00
C GLY A 197 20.85 -12.43 -12.66
N GLY A 198 20.43 -12.22 -13.92
CA GLY A 198 20.59 -10.95 -14.64
C GLY A 198 19.66 -9.83 -14.16
N MET A 199 18.59 -10.14 -13.40
CA MET A 199 17.78 -9.12 -12.73
C MET A 199 18.55 -8.45 -11.59
N ASP A 200 19.40 -9.20 -10.91
CA ASP A 200 20.29 -8.64 -9.89
C ASP A 200 21.52 -7.93 -10.51
N GLU A 201 21.95 -8.34 -11.71
CA GLU A 201 23.10 -7.74 -12.40
C GLU A 201 22.76 -6.64 -13.41
N LYS A 202 21.59 -6.67 -14.06
CA LYS A 202 21.22 -5.70 -15.12
C LYS A 202 20.03 -4.80 -14.86
N GLY A 203 19.25 -5.07 -13.86
CA GLY A 203 18.05 -4.28 -13.53
C GLY A 203 17.79 -4.18 -12.03
N GLY A 204 18.46 -4.98 -11.23
CA GLY A 204 18.47 -4.90 -9.78
C GLY A 204 19.44 -3.83 -9.28
N ILE A 205 19.15 -3.25 -8.13
CA ILE A 205 20.10 -2.40 -7.44
C ILE A 205 21.18 -3.33 -6.85
N PRO A 206 22.46 -3.12 -7.13
CA PRO A 206 23.54 -3.91 -6.54
C PRO A 206 23.46 -3.87 -5.01
N PHE A 207 23.96 -4.90 -4.34
CA PHE A 207 23.97 -4.96 -2.87
C PHE A 207 24.64 -3.74 -2.24
N SER A 208 25.64 -3.17 -2.88
CA SER A 208 26.31 -1.92 -2.48
C SER A 208 25.38 -0.70 -2.53
N GLU A 209 24.54 -0.58 -3.55
CA GLU A 209 23.50 0.47 -3.60
C GLU A 209 22.43 0.23 -2.54
N TYR A 210 22.06 -1.01 -2.28
CA TYR A 210 21.13 -1.38 -1.22
C TYR A 210 21.62 -0.93 0.17
N VAL A 211 22.89 -1.23 0.50
CA VAL A 211 23.53 -0.79 1.75
C VAL A 211 23.59 0.74 1.83
N ALA A 212 23.92 1.41 0.71
CA ALA A 212 23.95 2.87 0.64
C ALA A 212 22.58 3.51 0.91
N VAL A 213 21.52 2.94 0.33
CA VAL A 213 20.13 3.39 0.57
C VAL A 213 19.73 3.21 2.03
N LEU A 214 20.04 2.06 2.63
CA LEU A 214 19.71 1.77 4.03
C LEU A 214 20.49 2.65 5.01
N SER A 215 21.75 2.95 4.72
CA SER A 215 22.59 3.81 5.55
C SER A 215 22.28 5.29 5.42
N GLY A 216 21.48 5.69 4.40
CA GLY A 216 21.25 7.09 4.08
C GLY A 216 22.49 7.83 3.57
N ASN A 217 23.54 7.09 3.21
CA ASN A 217 24.82 7.66 2.78
C ASN A 217 24.86 7.80 1.26
N THR A 218 24.65 9.02 0.79
CA THR A 218 24.68 9.35 -0.65
C THR A 218 26.04 9.15 -1.31
N ASP A 219 27.13 9.31 -0.55
CA ASP A 219 28.50 9.14 -1.08
C ASP A 219 28.79 7.69 -1.44
N LEU A 220 28.24 6.72 -0.68
CA LEU A 220 28.30 5.31 -1.01
C LEU A 220 27.51 4.95 -2.27
N LEU A 221 26.41 5.64 -2.50
CA LEU A 221 25.57 5.48 -3.70
C LEU A 221 26.31 5.99 -4.93
N ASP A 222 26.94 7.15 -4.85
CA ASP A 222 27.70 7.74 -5.95
C ASP A 222 28.96 6.92 -6.24
N LYS A 223 29.62 6.38 -5.21
CA LYS A 223 30.73 5.45 -5.36
C LYS A 223 30.34 4.17 -6.10
N ALA A 224 29.24 3.53 -5.68
CA ALA A 224 28.73 2.32 -6.33
C ALA A 224 28.34 2.56 -7.81
N ARG A 225 27.77 3.72 -8.12
CA ARG A 225 27.44 4.13 -9.50
C ARG A 225 28.67 4.40 -10.35
N LEU A 226 29.70 5.03 -9.76
CA LEU A 226 30.98 5.27 -10.44
C LEU A 226 31.72 3.96 -10.74
N GLU A 227 31.78 3.04 -9.78
CA GLU A 227 32.38 1.72 -9.96
C GLU A 227 31.69 0.94 -11.10
N LYS A 228 30.36 1.00 -11.20
CA LYS A 228 29.60 0.38 -12.28
C LYS A 228 29.88 1.01 -13.65
N ARG A 229 30.15 2.33 -13.71
CA ARG A 229 30.50 3.03 -14.97
C ARG A 229 31.92 2.75 -15.42
N ILE A 230 32.83 2.38 -14.51
CA ILE A 230 34.22 2.05 -14.81
C ILE A 230 34.34 0.58 -15.24
N ALA A 231 33.46 -0.30 -14.76
CA ALA A 231 33.48 -1.75 -15.07
C ALA A 231 32.72 -2.13 -16.35
N GLY A 232 32.01 -1.24 -17.02
CA GLY A 232 31.29 -1.43 -18.28
C GLY A 232 31.86 -0.59 -19.40
#